data_36941ab917331224b05aafb575a660e9
#
_entry.id   36941ab917331224b05aafb575a660e9
#
_cell.length_a   1.000
_cell.length_b   1.000
_cell.length_c   1.000
_cell.angle_alpha   90.00
_cell.angle_beta   90.00
_cell.angle_gamma   90.00
#
_symmetry.space_group_name_H-M   'P 1'
#
loop_
_entity.id
_entity.type
_entity.pdbx_description
1 polymer ?
#
loop_
_entity_poly.entity_id
_entity_poly.type
_entity_poly.pdbx_seq_one_letter_code
_entity_poly.pdbx_strand_id
1 'polypeptide(L)'
;MRFSTPIEISPIPFQLTPQSRIVVLGSCFAEHIGQRLAHALPPGSVCVNPFGVLYHPMVLARALAMIAFAPDLPEEVFFEGRDGLWHSWWHSGAFTAPTREGCIRQAEEALKEAQAVLEKADLLILTLSTDHGYYLKETLSCGSLVANCHKMPSKMFEEKVTSLEQSISVWESLLPLIKAKFPQLHLLWTVSPYRYAKHGMHESQLSKARLHLTIDHLIHSKVANANSLHQENESMGLTDKSMLCKKISEGFAKNSEIFGNCSEFFEKMSENLLKKSEIFSSNIRR
;
A
#
# COMPACT_ATOMS: atom_id res chain seq x y z
N MET A 1 23.93 33.00 -17.02
CA MET A 1 22.70 32.23 -17.32
C MET A 1 22.49 31.25 -16.18
N ARG A 2 21.32 31.25 -15.50
CA ARG A 2 21.01 30.24 -14.47
C ARG A 2 20.40 29.01 -15.15
N PHE A 3 21.03 27.84 -15.03
CA PHE A 3 20.58 26.57 -15.60
C PHE A 3 19.75 25.73 -14.62
N SER A 4 19.43 26.27 -13.43
CA SER A 4 18.62 25.63 -12.41
C SER A 4 17.65 26.62 -11.78
N THR A 5 16.44 26.16 -11.49
CA THR A 5 15.47 26.90 -10.69
C THR A 5 15.59 26.44 -9.25
N PRO A 6 15.92 27.32 -8.28
CA PRO A 6 15.89 26.96 -6.87
C PRO A 6 14.46 26.59 -6.47
N ILE A 7 14.31 25.50 -5.72
CA ILE A 7 13.04 25.07 -5.16
C ILE A 7 13.13 25.25 -3.64
N GLU A 8 12.22 26.03 -3.08
CA GLU A 8 12.06 26.14 -1.64
C GLU A 8 11.24 24.94 -1.16
N ILE A 9 11.83 24.15 -0.25
CA ILE A 9 11.15 23.02 0.37
C ILE A 9 10.71 23.45 1.75
N SER A 10 9.41 23.47 2.00
CA SER A 10 8.86 23.69 3.33
C SER A 10 9.34 22.61 4.30
N PRO A 11 9.71 22.97 5.54
CA PRO A 11 10.08 21.99 6.54
C PRO A 11 8.92 21.03 6.81
N ILE A 12 9.23 19.76 6.96
CA ILE A 12 8.23 18.76 7.36
C ILE A 12 7.79 19.01 8.82
N PRO A 13 6.49 18.81 9.15
CA PRO A 13 5.93 19.15 10.46
C PRO A 13 6.27 18.15 11.58
N PHE A 14 7.21 17.26 11.37
CA PHE A 14 7.67 16.27 12.34
C PHE A 14 9.18 16.09 12.25
N GLN A 15 9.78 15.53 13.31
CA GLN A 15 11.22 15.27 13.36
C GLN A 15 11.48 13.77 13.40
N LEU A 16 12.44 13.32 12.62
CA LEU A 16 13.00 11.99 12.72
C LEU A 16 14.14 11.97 13.71
N THR A 17 14.15 10.97 14.57
CA THR A 17 15.20 10.71 15.54
C THR A 17 15.88 9.37 15.24
N PRO A 18 17.03 9.05 15.86
CA PRO A 18 17.64 7.74 15.72
C PRO A 18 16.72 6.58 16.18
N GLN A 19 15.70 6.85 16.97
CA GLN A 19 14.72 5.86 17.45
C GLN A 19 13.52 5.71 16.53
N SER A 20 13.37 6.59 15.54
CA SER A 20 12.23 6.57 14.60
C SER A 20 12.19 5.27 13.81
N ARG A 21 10.98 4.75 13.63
CA ARG A 21 10.70 3.57 12.82
C ARG A 21 10.00 3.96 11.54
N ILE A 22 10.47 3.43 10.42
CA ILE A 22 10.05 3.86 9.10
C ILE A 22 9.65 2.65 8.26
N VAL A 23 8.50 2.73 7.61
CA VAL A 23 8.12 1.81 6.53
C VAL A 23 8.18 2.55 5.21
N VAL A 24 8.80 1.94 4.21
CA VAL A 24 8.95 2.52 2.87
C VAL A 24 8.33 1.57 1.86
N LEU A 25 7.35 2.06 1.10
CA LEU A 25 6.68 1.30 0.04
C LEU A 25 6.74 2.08 -1.28
N GLY A 26 7.09 1.41 -2.36
CA GLY A 26 7.02 2.02 -3.67
C GLY A 26 8.05 1.53 -4.69
N SER A 27 8.39 2.42 -5.60
CA SER A 27 9.27 2.14 -6.73
C SER A 27 10.74 1.95 -6.32
N CYS A 28 11.60 1.70 -7.31
CA CYS A 28 13.06 1.66 -7.09
C CYS A 28 13.61 2.96 -6.47
N PHE A 29 12.96 4.11 -6.68
CA PHE A 29 13.32 5.34 -5.97
C PHE A 29 13.09 5.19 -4.46
N ALA A 30 11.93 4.66 -4.05
CA ALA A 30 11.64 4.36 -2.65
C ALA A 30 12.65 3.37 -2.06
N GLU A 31 13.02 2.36 -2.82
CA GLU A 31 14.02 1.38 -2.41
C GLU A 31 15.36 2.03 -2.10
N HIS A 32 15.89 2.83 -3.01
CA HIS A 32 17.17 3.52 -2.79
C HIS A 32 17.15 4.49 -1.60
N ILE A 33 16.06 5.23 -1.43
CA ILE A 33 15.91 6.13 -0.27
C ILE A 33 15.78 5.31 1.01
N GLY A 34 14.96 4.26 0.99
CA GLY A 34 14.76 3.36 2.14
C GLY A 34 16.06 2.68 2.58
N GLN A 35 16.86 2.18 1.65
CA GLN A 35 18.17 1.60 1.93
C GLN A 35 19.13 2.61 2.57
N ARG A 36 19.15 3.85 2.08
CA ARG A 36 19.96 4.92 2.70
C ARG A 36 19.51 5.22 4.13
N LEU A 37 18.20 5.26 4.38
CA LEU A 37 17.66 5.42 5.72
C LEU A 37 18.02 4.22 6.63
N ALA A 38 17.94 3.00 6.11
CA ALA A 38 18.32 1.80 6.84
C ALA A 38 19.81 1.75 7.22
N HIS A 39 20.68 2.38 6.40
CA HIS A 39 22.10 2.54 6.75
C HIS A 39 22.36 3.64 7.78
N ALA A 40 21.49 4.64 7.85
CA ALA A 40 21.65 5.79 8.73
C ALA A 40 20.99 5.59 10.11
N LEU A 41 20.05 4.67 10.24
CA LEU A 41 19.28 4.39 11.44
C LEU A 41 19.65 3.02 12.05
N PRO A 42 19.31 2.75 13.29
CA PRO A 42 19.59 1.45 13.91
C PRO A 42 19.01 0.27 13.14
N PRO A 43 19.67 -0.89 13.12
CA PRO A 43 19.19 -2.09 12.46
C PRO A 43 17.75 -2.46 12.87
N GLY A 44 16.90 -2.81 11.89
CA GLY A 44 15.51 -3.19 12.13
C GLY A 44 14.54 -2.03 12.37
N SER A 45 15.01 -0.76 12.27
CA SER A 45 14.12 0.40 12.37
C SER A 45 13.48 0.82 11.04
N VAL A 46 13.98 0.32 9.91
CA VAL A 46 13.46 0.65 8.59
C VAL A 46 13.10 -0.63 7.84
N CYS A 47 11.82 -0.77 7.49
CA CYS A 47 11.32 -1.82 6.59
C CYS A 47 11.18 -1.24 5.19
N VAL A 48 11.88 -1.82 4.21
CA VAL A 48 11.94 -1.32 2.84
C VAL A 48 11.32 -2.32 1.89
N ASN A 49 10.25 -1.91 1.22
CA ASN A 49 9.59 -2.67 0.16
C ASN A 49 9.35 -4.16 0.50
N PRO A 50 8.60 -4.47 1.57
CA PRO A 50 8.38 -5.87 2.00
C PRO A 50 7.61 -6.72 0.98
N PHE A 51 7.03 -6.13 -0.04
CA PHE A 51 6.46 -6.80 -1.21
C PHE A 51 7.38 -6.68 -2.46
N GLY A 52 8.61 -6.18 -2.25
CA GLY A 52 9.50 -5.73 -3.32
C GLY A 52 9.03 -4.41 -3.95
N VAL A 53 9.69 -3.99 -5.01
CA VAL A 53 9.36 -2.71 -5.68
C VAL A 53 7.97 -2.75 -6.32
N LEU A 54 7.16 -1.76 -5.98
CA LEU A 54 5.79 -1.58 -6.45
C LEU A 54 5.65 -0.20 -7.10
N TYR A 55 4.93 -0.13 -8.21
CA TYR A 55 4.89 1.08 -9.03
C TYR A 55 3.52 1.75 -9.08
N HIS A 56 2.47 0.95 -9.02
CA HIS A 56 1.09 1.34 -9.28
C HIS A 56 0.37 1.72 -7.97
N PRO A 57 -0.43 2.83 -7.93
CA PRO A 57 -1.06 3.32 -6.71
C PRO A 57 -1.97 2.28 -6.03
N MET A 58 -2.71 1.51 -6.81
CA MET A 58 -3.64 0.51 -6.27
C MET A 58 -2.94 -0.75 -5.76
N VAL A 59 -1.80 -1.12 -6.38
CA VAL A 59 -0.94 -2.21 -5.88
C VAL A 59 -0.31 -1.82 -4.55
N LEU A 60 0.11 -0.55 -4.41
CA LEU A 60 0.63 0.00 -3.15
C LEU A 60 -0.46 0.05 -2.07
N ALA A 61 -1.67 0.48 -2.42
CA ALA A 61 -2.80 0.49 -1.48
C ALA A 61 -3.12 -0.93 -0.98
N ARG A 62 -3.14 -1.93 -1.87
CA ARG A 62 -3.32 -3.34 -1.50
C ARG A 62 -2.20 -3.83 -0.58
N ALA A 63 -0.93 -3.59 -0.93
CA ALA A 63 0.20 -3.98 -0.09
C ALA A 63 0.10 -3.35 1.31
N LEU A 64 -0.23 -2.06 1.41
CA LEU A 64 -0.43 -1.39 2.69
C LEU A 64 -1.60 -1.99 3.47
N ALA A 65 -2.73 -2.30 2.81
CA ALA A 65 -3.87 -2.95 3.45
C ALA A 65 -3.50 -4.33 3.99
N MET A 66 -2.71 -5.13 3.24
CA MET A 66 -2.20 -6.42 3.69
C MET A 66 -1.30 -6.28 4.92
N ILE A 67 -0.33 -5.38 4.89
CA ILE A 67 0.56 -5.13 6.03
C ILE A 67 -0.24 -4.63 7.25
N ALA A 68 -1.20 -3.75 7.04
CA ALA A 68 -1.94 -3.18 8.16
C ALA A 68 -2.95 -4.14 8.79
N PHE A 69 -3.61 -5.01 8.00
CA PHE A 69 -4.83 -5.67 8.44
C PHE A 69 -4.88 -7.17 8.21
N ALA A 70 -4.14 -7.72 7.23
CA ALA A 70 -4.27 -9.12 6.87
C ALA A 70 -3.54 -10.06 7.85
N PRO A 71 -4.12 -11.20 8.21
CA PRO A 71 -3.41 -12.24 8.94
C PRO A 71 -2.42 -12.99 8.04
N ASP A 72 -2.84 -13.32 6.82
CA ASP A 72 -2.13 -14.19 5.88
C ASP A 72 -2.31 -13.71 4.44
N LEU A 73 -1.52 -14.25 3.52
CA LEU A 73 -1.64 -14.01 2.08
C LEU A 73 -2.57 -15.04 1.43
N PRO A 74 -3.40 -14.66 0.43
CA PRO A 74 -4.22 -15.63 -0.31
C PRO A 74 -3.34 -16.63 -1.06
N GLU A 75 -3.65 -17.92 -0.96
CA GLU A 75 -2.84 -18.97 -1.60
C GLU A 75 -2.87 -18.90 -3.14
N GLU A 76 -3.94 -18.42 -3.72
CA GLU A 76 -4.14 -18.32 -5.17
C GLU A 76 -3.24 -17.29 -5.86
N VAL A 77 -2.58 -16.40 -5.10
CA VAL A 77 -1.62 -15.45 -5.68
C VAL A 77 -0.28 -16.11 -6.01
N PHE A 78 -0.03 -17.31 -5.52
CA PHE A 78 1.20 -18.05 -5.79
C PHE A 78 1.04 -18.98 -6.98
N PHE A 79 1.97 -18.91 -7.92
CA PHE A 79 1.92 -19.68 -9.18
C PHE A 79 3.31 -20.11 -9.61
N GLU A 80 3.37 -21.17 -10.41
CA GLU A 80 4.60 -21.63 -11.03
C GLU A 80 4.85 -20.86 -12.34
N GLY A 81 6.00 -20.23 -12.44
CA GLY A 81 6.43 -19.49 -13.63
C GLY A 81 6.98 -20.39 -14.73
N ARG A 82 7.25 -19.79 -15.90
CA ARG A 82 7.85 -20.50 -17.04
C ARG A 82 9.30 -20.94 -16.81
N ASP A 83 9.94 -20.37 -15.83
CA ASP A 83 11.29 -20.68 -15.39
C ASP A 83 11.34 -21.88 -14.40
N GLY A 84 10.18 -22.48 -14.11
CA GLY A 84 10.05 -23.57 -13.15
C GLY A 84 10.19 -23.14 -11.69
N LEU A 85 10.13 -21.82 -11.44
CA LEU A 85 10.15 -21.26 -10.10
C LEU A 85 8.76 -20.80 -9.69
N TRP A 86 8.53 -20.76 -8.38
CA TRP A 86 7.32 -20.23 -7.80
C TRP A 86 7.42 -18.74 -7.56
N HIS A 87 6.36 -18.00 -7.88
CA HIS A 87 6.25 -16.54 -7.83
C HIS A 87 4.94 -16.15 -7.14
N SER A 88 4.79 -14.84 -6.88
CA SER A 88 3.54 -14.28 -6.38
C SER A 88 3.10 -13.09 -7.23
N TRP A 89 1.85 -13.09 -7.69
CA TRP A 89 1.24 -11.98 -8.43
C TRP A 89 1.23 -10.65 -7.65
N TRP A 90 1.32 -10.71 -6.33
CA TRP A 90 1.25 -9.53 -5.48
C TRP A 90 2.61 -8.96 -5.09
N HIS A 91 3.69 -9.66 -5.43
CA HIS A 91 5.06 -9.26 -5.11
C HIS A 91 5.87 -8.94 -6.36
N SER A 92 7.00 -8.26 -6.17
CA SER A 92 7.97 -8.09 -7.24
C SER A 92 8.68 -9.40 -7.60
N GLY A 93 9.45 -9.37 -8.68
CA GLY A 93 10.24 -10.54 -9.10
C GLY A 93 11.34 -11.00 -8.13
N ALA A 94 11.56 -10.29 -7.03
CA ALA A 94 12.48 -10.71 -5.97
C ALA A 94 11.90 -11.85 -5.11
N PHE A 95 10.57 -12.00 -5.10
CA PHE A 95 9.86 -13.07 -4.38
C PHE A 95 9.73 -14.29 -5.27
N THR A 96 10.74 -15.13 -5.23
CA THR A 96 10.88 -16.31 -6.10
C THR A 96 11.55 -17.44 -5.34
N ALA A 97 11.00 -18.66 -5.45
CA ALA A 97 11.56 -19.84 -4.82
C ALA A 97 11.42 -21.11 -5.70
N PRO A 98 12.26 -22.14 -5.49
CA PRO A 98 12.13 -23.42 -6.20
C PRO A 98 10.86 -24.20 -5.86
N THR A 99 10.22 -23.95 -4.73
CA THR A 99 9.01 -24.62 -4.27
C THR A 99 7.93 -23.62 -3.89
N ARG A 100 6.67 -24.05 -3.97
CA ARG A 100 5.51 -23.26 -3.57
C ARG A 100 5.59 -22.82 -2.11
N GLU A 101 5.90 -23.77 -1.22
CA GLU A 101 6.02 -23.55 0.21
C GLU A 101 7.17 -22.58 0.53
N GLY A 102 8.27 -22.64 -0.24
CA GLY A 102 9.38 -21.71 -0.11
C GLY A 102 8.99 -20.29 -0.48
N CYS A 103 8.21 -20.10 -1.55
CA CYS A 103 7.72 -18.80 -1.97
C CYS A 103 6.71 -18.22 -0.98
N ILE A 104 5.76 -19.04 -0.51
CA ILE A 104 4.79 -18.64 0.53
C ILE A 104 5.52 -18.20 1.79
N ARG A 105 6.45 -19.02 2.30
CA ARG A 105 7.20 -18.70 3.53
C ARG A 105 7.95 -17.39 3.40
N GLN A 106 8.66 -17.16 2.29
CA GLN A 106 9.38 -15.90 2.06
C GLN A 106 8.44 -14.69 2.10
N ALA A 107 7.28 -14.78 1.47
CA ALA A 107 6.30 -13.71 1.42
C ALA A 107 5.65 -13.45 2.80
N GLU A 108 5.32 -14.51 3.55
CA GLU A 108 4.76 -14.40 4.89
C GLU A 108 5.75 -13.86 5.92
N GLU A 109 7.03 -14.24 5.84
CA GLU A 109 8.08 -13.71 6.70
C GLU A 109 8.24 -12.20 6.47
N ALA A 110 8.28 -11.76 5.20
CA ALA A 110 8.33 -10.35 4.86
C ALA A 110 7.07 -9.58 5.31
N LEU A 111 5.89 -10.18 5.20
CA LEU A 111 4.65 -9.61 5.71
C LEU A 111 4.70 -9.42 7.23
N LYS A 112 5.10 -10.45 7.98
CA LYS A 112 5.21 -10.40 9.45
C LYS A 112 6.23 -9.37 9.93
N GLU A 113 7.37 -9.28 9.26
CA GLU A 113 8.38 -8.26 9.54
C GLU A 113 7.81 -6.85 9.30
N ALA A 114 7.15 -6.63 8.16
CA ALA A 114 6.53 -5.35 7.85
C ALA A 114 5.45 -4.95 8.86
N GLN A 115 4.62 -5.90 9.28
CA GLN A 115 3.61 -5.69 10.32
C GLN A 115 4.24 -5.26 11.66
N ALA A 116 5.31 -5.94 12.08
CA ALA A 116 6.00 -5.63 13.33
C ALA A 116 6.65 -4.24 13.32
N VAL A 117 7.17 -3.80 12.17
CA VAL A 117 7.71 -2.43 12.03
C VAL A 117 6.59 -1.42 11.96
N LEU A 118 5.52 -1.66 11.17
CA LEU A 118 4.40 -0.72 10.99
C LEU A 118 3.65 -0.47 12.31
N GLU A 119 3.52 -1.47 13.17
CA GLU A 119 2.86 -1.34 14.49
C GLU A 119 3.49 -0.23 15.37
N LYS A 120 4.77 0.05 15.16
CA LYS A 120 5.57 1.02 15.91
C LYS A 120 6.12 2.14 15.02
N ALA A 121 5.61 2.27 13.79
CA ALA A 121 6.17 3.22 12.84
C ALA A 121 5.75 4.66 13.17
N ASP A 122 6.72 5.56 13.02
CA ASP A 122 6.51 7.01 13.09
C ASP A 122 6.23 7.58 11.69
N LEU A 123 6.79 6.94 10.65
CA LEU A 123 6.71 7.42 9.27
C LEU A 123 6.45 6.27 8.29
N LEU A 124 5.49 6.49 7.39
CA LEU A 124 5.26 5.69 6.19
C LEU A 124 5.57 6.53 4.95
N ILE A 125 6.54 6.11 4.17
CA ILE A 125 6.90 6.73 2.89
C ILE A 125 6.25 5.93 1.77
N LEU A 126 5.43 6.61 0.95
CA LEU A 126 4.73 6.03 -0.19
C LEU A 126 5.21 6.69 -1.48
N THR A 127 5.78 5.92 -2.41
CA THR A 127 6.27 6.45 -3.68
C THR A 127 5.47 5.89 -4.85
N LEU A 128 4.58 6.69 -5.40
CA LEU A 128 3.84 6.38 -6.61
C LEU A 128 4.72 6.53 -7.85
N SER A 129 4.53 5.69 -8.88
CA SER A 129 5.39 5.75 -10.06
C SER A 129 4.64 5.80 -11.39
N THR A 130 3.62 5.00 -11.58
CA THR A 130 2.80 4.95 -12.80
C THR A 130 1.38 4.57 -12.46
N ASP A 131 0.42 5.05 -13.24
CA ASP A 131 -0.98 4.68 -13.17
C ASP A 131 -1.35 3.58 -14.19
N HIS A 132 -0.37 3.08 -14.95
CA HIS A 132 -0.52 1.93 -15.80
C HIS A 132 -0.42 0.65 -14.97
N GLY A 133 -1.50 -0.13 -14.92
CA GLY A 133 -1.60 -1.43 -14.24
C GLY A 133 -1.73 -2.57 -15.23
N TYR A 134 -1.23 -3.75 -14.84
CA TYR A 134 -1.37 -4.98 -15.59
C TYR A 134 -2.37 -5.89 -14.89
N TYR A 135 -3.36 -6.35 -15.63
CA TYR A 135 -4.45 -7.17 -15.14
C TYR A 135 -4.42 -8.52 -15.81
N LEU A 136 -4.50 -9.60 -15.04
CA LEU A 136 -4.72 -10.93 -15.59
C LEU A 136 -6.07 -10.96 -16.30
N LYS A 137 -6.11 -11.54 -17.51
CA LYS A 137 -7.38 -11.77 -18.24
C LYS A 137 -8.22 -12.84 -17.57
N GLU A 138 -7.57 -13.80 -16.93
CA GLU A 138 -8.20 -14.75 -16.04
C GLU A 138 -8.33 -14.09 -14.66
N THR A 139 -9.55 -13.91 -14.19
CA THR A 139 -9.81 -13.22 -12.91
C THR A 139 -9.64 -14.21 -11.76
N LEU A 140 -8.73 -13.88 -10.85
CA LEU A 140 -8.61 -14.58 -9.57
C LEU A 140 -9.67 -14.05 -8.59
N SER A 141 -10.05 -14.83 -7.60
CA SER A 141 -11.00 -14.40 -6.56
C SER A 141 -10.45 -13.21 -5.77
N CYS A 142 -9.13 -13.13 -5.62
CA CYS A 142 -8.40 -12.02 -4.96
C CYS A 142 -8.08 -10.82 -5.89
N GLY A 143 -8.64 -10.77 -7.10
CA GLY A 143 -8.47 -9.69 -8.06
C GLY A 143 -7.41 -9.96 -9.14
N SER A 144 -7.57 -9.29 -10.27
CA SER A 144 -6.75 -9.50 -11.46
C SER A 144 -5.52 -8.59 -11.58
N LEU A 145 -5.45 -7.49 -10.82
CA LEU A 145 -4.32 -6.55 -10.87
C LEU A 145 -3.07 -7.18 -10.26
N VAL A 146 -1.98 -7.23 -11.03
CA VAL A 146 -0.71 -7.81 -10.59
C VAL A 146 0.34 -6.75 -10.26
N ALA A 147 1.23 -7.05 -9.34
CA ALA A 147 2.38 -6.21 -9.01
C ALA A 147 3.51 -6.37 -10.05
N ASN A 148 3.65 -7.56 -10.60
CA ASN A 148 4.66 -7.91 -11.59
C ASN A 148 4.12 -8.98 -12.55
N CYS A 149 4.49 -8.92 -13.83
CA CYS A 149 4.12 -9.92 -14.82
C CYS A 149 5.05 -11.16 -14.83
N HIS A 150 6.13 -11.17 -14.05
CA HIS A 150 7.09 -12.28 -13.89
C HIS A 150 7.54 -12.91 -15.20
N LYS A 151 7.74 -12.08 -16.25
CA LYS A 151 8.08 -12.54 -17.61
C LYS A 151 7.10 -13.55 -18.23
N MET A 152 5.90 -13.63 -17.68
CA MET A 152 4.83 -14.44 -18.27
C MET A 152 4.38 -13.85 -19.62
N PRO A 153 3.76 -14.65 -20.50
CA PRO A 153 3.34 -14.18 -21.82
C PRO A 153 2.43 -12.95 -21.77
N SER A 154 2.75 -11.93 -22.56
CA SER A 154 1.98 -10.68 -22.58
C SER A 154 0.49 -10.86 -22.89
N LYS A 155 0.14 -11.92 -23.66
CA LYS A 155 -1.24 -12.27 -23.97
C LYS A 155 -2.10 -12.61 -22.74
N MET A 156 -1.48 -12.93 -21.59
CA MET A 156 -2.18 -13.22 -20.34
C MET A 156 -2.68 -11.95 -19.65
N PHE A 157 -2.15 -10.79 -20.04
CA PHE A 157 -2.43 -9.53 -19.37
C PHE A 157 -3.16 -8.55 -20.28
N GLU A 158 -3.92 -7.68 -19.64
CA GLU A 158 -4.43 -6.45 -20.19
C GLU A 158 -3.79 -5.29 -19.45
N GLU A 159 -3.25 -4.31 -20.18
CA GLU A 159 -2.73 -3.07 -19.59
C GLU A 159 -3.84 -2.04 -19.56
N LYS A 160 -4.12 -1.48 -18.39
CA LYS A 160 -5.14 -0.43 -18.19
C LYS A 160 -4.52 0.76 -17.48
N VAL A 161 -5.00 1.94 -17.86
CA VAL A 161 -4.71 3.19 -17.14
C VAL A 161 -5.75 3.36 -16.03
N THR A 162 -5.29 3.53 -14.80
CA THR A 162 -6.18 3.84 -13.68
C THR A 162 -6.60 5.30 -13.74
N SER A 163 -7.90 5.56 -13.68
CA SER A 163 -8.40 6.93 -13.65
C SER A 163 -8.02 7.64 -12.34
N LEU A 164 -8.09 8.97 -12.36
CA LEU A 164 -7.88 9.80 -11.17
C LEU A 164 -8.88 9.43 -10.06
N GLU A 165 -10.15 9.29 -10.44
CA GLU A 165 -11.25 8.96 -9.52
C GLU A 165 -11.08 7.59 -8.87
N GLN A 166 -10.65 6.59 -9.64
CA GLN A 166 -10.36 5.26 -9.12
C GLN A 166 -9.22 5.30 -8.12
N SER A 167 -8.14 6.01 -8.45
CA SER A 167 -6.98 6.15 -7.56
C SER A 167 -7.37 6.84 -6.26
N ILE A 168 -8.12 7.97 -6.33
CA ILE A 168 -8.62 8.70 -5.16
C ILE A 168 -9.51 7.79 -4.31
N SER A 169 -10.52 7.14 -4.91
CA SER A 169 -11.50 6.32 -4.19
C SER A 169 -10.86 5.22 -3.35
N VAL A 170 -9.82 4.54 -3.89
CA VAL A 170 -9.11 3.48 -3.15
C VAL A 170 -8.41 4.05 -1.92
N TRP A 171 -7.69 5.14 -2.08
CA TRP A 171 -6.95 5.75 -0.98
C TRP A 171 -7.85 6.42 0.06
N GLU A 172 -8.96 7.05 -0.35
CA GLU A 172 -9.97 7.59 0.56
C GLU A 172 -10.66 6.50 1.40
N SER A 173 -10.79 5.29 0.84
CA SER A 173 -11.30 4.15 1.59
C SER A 173 -10.28 3.61 2.60
N LEU A 174 -8.98 3.62 2.27
CA LEU A 174 -7.92 3.01 3.08
C LEU A 174 -7.37 3.93 4.16
N LEU A 175 -7.10 5.21 3.83
CA LEU A 175 -6.38 6.12 4.73
C LEU A 175 -7.06 6.35 6.09
N PRO A 176 -8.41 6.51 6.18
CA PRO A 176 -9.08 6.64 7.47
C PRO A 176 -8.83 5.45 8.40
N LEU A 177 -8.72 4.25 7.83
CA LEU A 177 -8.48 3.01 8.57
C LEU A 177 -7.04 2.93 9.07
N ILE A 178 -6.09 3.27 8.20
CA ILE A 178 -4.68 3.39 8.58
C ILE A 178 -4.55 4.40 9.72
N LYS A 179 -5.20 5.56 9.60
CA LYS A 179 -5.14 6.60 10.63
C LYS A 179 -5.81 6.20 11.94
N ALA A 180 -6.93 5.49 11.88
CA ALA A 180 -7.61 4.96 13.05
C ALA A 180 -6.78 3.90 13.79
N LYS A 181 -6.07 3.04 13.03
CA LYS A 181 -5.22 1.99 13.61
C LYS A 181 -3.88 2.51 14.10
N PHE A 182 -3.29 3.48 13.39
CA PHE A 182 -1.96 4.03 13.65
C PHE A 182 -2.03 5.57 13.77
N PRO A 183 -2.62 6.12 14.84
CA PRO A 183 -2.88 7.57 14.96
C PRO A 183 -1.59 8.40 14.98
N GLN A 184 -0.47 7.81 15.44
CA GLN A 184 0.85 8.46 15.47
C GLN A 184 1.56 8.49 14.11
N LEU A 185 1.11 7.69 13.14
CA LEU A 185 1.81 7.48 11.87
C LEU A 185 1.73 8.73 10.98
N HIS A 186 2.88 9.27 10.62
CA HIS A 186 3.00 10.30 9.58
C HIS A 186 3.08 9.65 8.19
N LEU A 187 2.46 10.30 7.21
CA LEU A 187 2.50 9.85 5.82
C LEU A 187 3.31 10.83 4.98
N LEU A 188 4.30 10.33 4.26
CA LEU A 188 5.08 11.09 3.29
C LEU A 188 4.83 10.53 1.89
N TRP A 189 4.22 11.34 1.05
CA TRP A 189 3.94 11.00 -0.34
C TRP A 189 5.03 11.53 -1.26
N THR A 190 5.46 10.71 -2.18
CA THR A 190 6.36 11.11 -3.25
C THR A 190 5.92 10.51 -4.58
N VAL A 191 6.30 11.16 -5.69
CA VAL A 191 6.12 10.65 -7.05
C VAL A 191 7.48 10.39 -7.65
N SER A 192 7.73 9.17 -8.09
CA SER A 192 8.98 8.79 -8.74
C SER A 192 9.23 9.67 -9.99
N PRO A 193 10.43 10.23 -10.16
CA PRO A 193 10.75 11.03 -11.34
C PRO A 193 10.94 10.19 -12.61
N TYR A 194 10.97 8.86 -12.48
CA TYR A 194 11.19 7.95 -13.61
C TYR A 194 10.07 8.06 -14.64
N ARG A 195 10.45 8.12 -15.92
CA ARG A 195 9.53 8.15 -17.07
C ARG A 195 9.66 6.88 -17.88
N TYR A 196 8.52 6.26 -18.18
CA TYR A 196 8.48 5.02 -18.94
C TYR A 196 8.51 5.30 -20.43
N ALA A 197 9.65 4.98 -21.08
CA ALA A 197 9.83 5.19 -22.51
C ALA A 197 8.77 4.47 -23.37
N LYS A 198 8.28 3.32 -22.91
CA LYS A 198 7.23 2.54 -23.58
C LYS A 198 5.96 3.36 -23.86
N HIS A 199 5.58 4.24 -22.97
CA HIS A 199 4.34 5.04 -23.08
C HIS A 199 4.56 6.38 -23.82
N GLY A 200 5.82 6.72 -24.13
CA GLY A 200 6.17 8.01 -24.70
C GLY A 200 6.11 9.17 -23.69
N MET A 201 6.58 10.33 -24.13
CA MET A 201 6.70 11.50 -23.24
C MET A 201 5.34 12.02 -22.78
N HIS A 202 4.40 12.14 -23.71
CA HIS A 202 3.08 12.71 -23.44
C HIS A 202 2.31 11.89 -22.37
N GLU A 203 2.17 10.58 -22.59
CA GLU A 203 1.46 9.70 -21.64
C GLU A 203 2.19 9.61 -20.29
N SER A 204 3.53 9.60 -20.30
CA SER A 204 4.29 9.66 -19.05
C SER A 204 4.02 10.96 -18.25
N GLN A 205 3.80 12.09 -18.92
CA GLN A 205 3.43 13.35 -18.25
C GLN A 205 2.02 13.31 -17.71
N LEU A 206 1.05 12.77 -18.47
CA LEU A 206 -0.34 12.59 -18.02
C LEU A 206 -0.42 11.64 -16.82
N SER A 207 0.33 10.53 -16.86
CA SER A 207 0.45 9.59 -15.75
C SER A 207 0.96 10.30 -14.49
N LYS A 208 2.06 11.05 -14.59
CA LYS A 208 2.58 11.82 -13.44
C LYS A 208 1.59 12.86 -12.93
N ALA A 209 0.89 13.56 -13.85
CA ALA A 209 -0.11 14.55 -13.46
C ALA A 209 -1.25 13.92 -12.65
N ARG A 210 -1.78 12.76 -13.10
CA ARG A 210 -2.83 12.02 -12.36
C ARG A 210 -2.35 11.60 -10.97
N LEU A 211 -1.09 11.12 -10.84
CA LEU A 211 -0.52 10.76 -9.53
C LEU A 211 -0.35 11.97 -8.60
N HIS A 212 0.11 13.11 -9.12
CA HIS A 212 0.20 14.36 -8.34
C HIS A 212 -1.18 14.85 -7.90
N LEU A 213 -2.16 14.85 -8.81
CA LEU A 213 -3.54 15.25 -8.48
C LEU A 213 -4.18 14.31 -7.44
N THR A 214 -3.90 13.00 -7.51
CA THR A 214 -4.32 12.04 -6.48
C THR A 214 -3.76 12.45 -5.12
N ILE A 215 -2.46 12.68 -5.01
CA ILE A 215 -1.81 13.06 -3.75
C ILE A 215 -2.35 14.42 -3.26
N ASP A 216 -2.46 15.41 -4.13
CA ASP A 216 -2.97 16.74 -3.81
C ASP A 216 -4.38 16.66 -3.21
N HIS A 217 -5.26 15.90 -3.86
CA HIS A 217 -6.61 15.66 -3.36
C HIS A 217 -6.58 15.00 -1.95
N LEU A 218 -5.78 13.95 -1.77
CA LEU A 218 -5.70 13.23 -0.50
C LEU A 218 -5.15 14.09 0.66
N ILE A 219 -4.22 15.00 0.37
CA ILE A 219 -3.66 15.91 1.38
C ILE A 219 -4.68 16.99 1.78
N HIS A 220 -5.44 17.51 0.82
CA HIS A 220 -6.40 18.60 1.06
C HIS A 220 -7.81 18.11 1.42
N SER A 221 -8.11 16.82 1.22
CA SER A 221 -9.38 16.24 1.65
C SER A 221 -9.50 16.19 3.18
N LYS A 222 -10.73 16.23 3.70
CA LYS A 222 -11.01 16.05 5.14
C LYS A 222 -10.46 14.74 5.71
N VAL A 223 -10.20 13.76 4.85
CA VAL A 223 -9.61 12.46 5.18
C VAL A 223 -8.20 12.59 5.76
N ALA A 224 -7.42 13.59 5.32
CA ALA A 224 -6.09 13.87 5.86
C ALA A 224 -6.12 14.59 7.21
N ASN A 225 -7.20 15.30 7.53
CA ASN A 225 -7.36 16.08 8.76
C ASN A 225 -7.99 15.26 9.88
N ALA A 226 -7.16 14.50 10.62
CA ALA A 226 -7.61 13.65 11.72
C ALA A 226 -8.41 14.39 12.83
N ASN A 227 -8.25 15.71 12.96
CA ASN A 227 -8.98 16.51 13.95
C ASN A 227 -10.46 16.69 13.60
N SER A 228 -10.84 16.66 12.31
CA SER A 228 -12.25 16.73 11.89
C SER A 228 -12.96 15.38 12.05
N LEU A 229 -12.26 14.28 11.85
CA LEU A 229 -12.82 12.93 12.00
C LEU A 229 -13.15 12.58 13.46
N HIS A 230 -12.40 13.08 14.45
CA HIS A 230 -12.73 12.88 15.86
C HIS A 230 -14.05 13.59 16.23
N GLN A 231 -14.27 14.82 15.78
CA GLN A 231 -15.50 15.58 16.03
C GLN A 231 -16.72 15.02 15.26
N GLU A 232 -16.52 14.58 14.00
CA GLU A 232 -17.59 13.94 13.22
C GLU A 232 -17.93 12.53 13.75
N ASN A 233 -16.96 11.76 14.20
CA ASN A 233 -17.17 10.43 14.79
C ASN A 233 -17.88 10.52 16.16
N GLU A 234 -17.60 11.51 16.98
CA GLU A 234 -18.34 11.77 18.21
C GLU A 234 -19.76 12.27 17.92
N SER A 235 -19.95 13.12 16.92
CA SER A 235 -21.27 13.65 16.55
C SER A 235 -22.16 12.62 15.85
N MET A 236 -21.59 11.61 15.18
CA MET A 236 -22.33 10.55 14.48
C MET A 236 -22.46 9.26 15.31
N GLY A 237 -22.03 9.21 16.55
CA GLY A 237 -22.09 8.00 17.37
C GLY A 237 -21.26 6.83 16.82
N LEU A 238 -20.25 7.11 16.01
CA LEU A 238 -19.35 6.13 15.36
C LEU A 238 -18.33 5.52 16.34
N THR A 239 -18.77 5.27 17.57
CA THR A 239 -18.06 4.38 18.51
C THR A 239 -18.23 2.90 18.13
N ASP A 240 -19.07 2.60 17.14
CA ASP A 240 -19.35 1.24 16.69
C ASP A 240 -18.36 0.82 15.59
N LYS A 241 -17.38 0.03 16.00
CA LYS A 241 -16.36 -0.58 15.12
C LYS A 241 -16.97 -1.44 14.00
N SER A 242 -18.19 -1.94 14.19
CA SER A 242 -18.92 -2.70 13.17
C SER A 242 -19.27 -1.84 11.95
N MET A 243 -19.63 -0.57 12.17
CA MET A 243 -19.93 0.37 11.12
C MET A 243 -18.66 0.81 10.34
N LEU A 244 -17.53 0.92 11.04
CA LEU A 244 -16.23 1.16 10.39
C LEU A 244 -15.86 -0.03 9.49
N CYS A 245 -15.97 -1.24 9.99
CA CYS A 245 -15.74 -2.47 9.22
C CYS A 245 -16.67 -2.58 8.00
N LYS A 246 -17.94 -2.18 8.13
CA LYS A 246 -18.88 -2.15 7.01
C LYS A 246 -18.50 -1.14 5.94
N LYS A 247 -18.11 0.07 6.31
CA LYS A 247 -17.58 1.09 5.37
C LYS A 247 -16.29 0.63 4.66
N ILE A 248 -15.43 -0.12 5.36
CA ILE A 248 -14.26 -0.78 4.78
C ILE A 248 -14.68 -1.74 3.67
N SER A 249 -15.53 -2.67 4.02
CA SER A 249 -16.05 -3.70 3.12
C SER A 249 -16.72 -3.07 1.89
N GLU A 250 -17.53 -2.03 2.07
CA GLU A 250 -18.18 -1.30 0.99
C GLU A 250 -17.19 -0.51 0.11
N GLY A 251 -16.16 0.10 0.70
CA GLY A 251 -15.12 0.84 -0.04
C GLY A 251 -14.29 -0.07 -0.92
N PHE A 252 -13.94 -1.26 -0.41
CA PHE A 252 -13.19 -2.24 -1.19
C PHE A 252 -14.08 -2.98 -2.20
N ALA A 253 -15.35 -3.25 -1.89
CA ALA A 253 -16.30 -3.87 -2.82
C ALA A 253 -16.52 -2.99 -4.08
N LYS A 254 -16.52 -1.67 -3.96
CA LYS A 254 -16.57 -0.74 -5.09
C LYS A 254 -15.36 -0.85 -6.03
N ASN A 255 -14.27 -1.45 -5.57
CA ASN A 255 -13.04 -1.62 -6.32
C ASN A 255 -12.72 -3.13 -6.50
N SER A 256 -13.74 -3.94 -6.75
CA SER A 256 -13.64 -5.41 -6.84
C SER A 256 -12.67 -5.90 -7.92
N GLU A 257 -12.43 -5.15 -8.99
CA GLU A 257 -11.40 -5.48 -10.00
C GLU A 257 -9.98 -5.53 -9.40
N ILE A 258 -9.73 -4.77 -8.33
CA ILE A 258 -8.41 -4.63 -7.70
C ILE A 258 -8.24 -5.62 -6.58
N PHE A 259 -9.27 -5.74 -5.76
CA PHE A 259 -9.24 -6.52 -4.52
C PHE A 259 -9.97 -7.86 -4.66
N GLY A 260 -10.61 -8.12 -5.82
CA GLY A 260 -11.44 -9.31 -6.06
C GLY A 260 -12.73 -9.33 -5.22
N ASN A 261 -13.44 -10.44 -5.30
CA ASN A 261 -14.56 -10.74 -4.40
C ASN A 261 -14.05 -11.22 -3.03
N CYS A 262 -13.07 -10.53 -2.48
CA CYS A 262 -12.50 -10.86 -1.18
C CYS A 262 -13.45 -10.54 -0.01
N SER A 263 -14.76 -10.80 -0.15
CA SER A 263 -15.70 -10.65 0.95
C SER A 263 -15.23 -11.42 2.19
N GLU A 264 -14.77 -12.64 2.01
CA GLU A 264 -14.24 -13.49 3.09
C GLU A 264 -12.92 -12.95 3.67
N PHE A 265 -12.06 -12.39 2.84
CA PHE A 265 -10.84 -11.71 3.28
C PHE A 265 -11.16 -10.46 4.10
N PHE A 266 -12.11 -9.64 3.65
CA PHE A 266 -12.55 -8.43 4.36
C PHE A 266 -13.37 -8.77 5.61
N GLU A 267 -14.14 -9.85 5.62
CA GLU A 267 -14.79 -10.37 6.83
C GLU A 267 -13.76 -10.80 7.87
N LYS A 268 -12.77 -11.61 7.50
CA LYS A 268 -11.67 -11.99 8.40
C LYS A 268 -10.87 -10.78 8.90
N MET A 269 -10.65 -9.79 8.04
CA MET A 269 -10.01 -8.53 8.41
C MET A 269 -10.88 -7.76 9.42
N SER A 270 -12.18 -7.68 9.19
CA SER A 270 -13.16 -7.06 10.08
C SER A 270 -13.24 -7.78 11.43
N GLU A 271 -13.29 -9.10 11.44
CA GLU A 271 -13.28 -9.91 12.66
C GLU A 271 -12.00 -9.74 13.48
N ASN A 272 -10.84 -9.68 12.84
CA ASN A 272 -9.57 -9.44 13.52
C ASN A 272 -9.49 -8.05 14.16
N LEU A 273 -10.04 -7.04 13.49
CA LEU A 273 -10.17 -5.70 14.07
C LEU A 273 -11.10 -5.70 15.30
N LEU A 274 -12.19 -6.45 15.26
CA LEU A 274 -13.13 -6.62 16.38
C LEU A 274 -12.50 -7.38 17.54
N LYS A 275 -11.86 -8.53 17.29
CA LYS A 275 -11.21 -9.35 18.34
C LYS A 275 -10.09 -8.62 19.06
N LYS A 276 -9.22 -7.89 18.35
CA LYS A 276 -8.18 -7.08 19.00
C LYS A 276 -8.76 -5.97 19.87
N SER A 277 -9.94 -5.45 19.54
CA SER A 277 -10.61 -4.42 20.33
C SER A 277 -11.25 -4.92 21.61
N GLU A 278 -11.75 -6.14 21.64
CA GLU A 278 -12.30 -6.78 22.83
C GLU A 278 -11.20 -7.08 23.85
N ILE A 279 -10.02 -7.52 23.36
CA ILE A 279 -8.85 -7.75 24.22
C ILE A 279 -8.36 -6.43 24.84
N PHE A 280 -8.38 -5.32 24.10
CA PHE A 280 -7.99 -4.01 24.62
C PHE A 280 -8.99 -3.47 25.67
N SER A 281 -10.29 -3.67 25.43
CA SER A 281 -11.37 -3.27 26.36
C SER A 281 -11.40 -4.10 27.63
N SER A 282 -10.98 -5.37 27.58
CA SER A 282 -10.89 -6.25 28.76
C SER A 282 -9.67 -5.95 29.64
N ASN A 283 -8.58 -5.42 29.06
CA ASN A 283 -7.37 -5.04 29.79
C ASN A 283 -7.46 -3.66 30.46
N ILE A 284 -8.39 -2.79 30.05
CA ILE A 284 -8.64 -1.49 30.69
C ILE A 284 -9.59 -1.63 31.91
N ARG A 285 -10.30 -2.75 32.02
CA ARG A 285 -11.23 -3.00 33.16
C ARG A 285 -10.62 -3.84 34.28
N ARG A 286 -9.34 -4.12 34.24
CA ARG A 286 -8.53 -4.68 35.32
C ARG A 286 -7.52 -3.64 35.80
#